data_7b0826ee5de89eb65b3f0cfce2e82ace
#
_entry.id   7b0826ee5de89eb65b3f0cfce2e82ace
#
_cell.length_a   1.000
_cell.length_b   1.000
_cell.length_c   1.000
_cell.angle_alpha   90.00
_cell.angle_beta   90.00
_cell.angle_gamma   90.00
#
_symmetry.space_group_name_H-M   'P 1'
#
loop_
_entity.id
_entity.type
_entity.pdbx_description
1 polymer ?
#
loop_
_entity_poly.entity_id
_entity_poly.type
_entity_poly.pdbx_seq_one_letter_code
_entity_poly.pdbx_strand_id
1 'polypeptide(L)'
;NAYTNFTSQESGTSAQFTCEGFDLTNGNSYITALPPSVINYRESAPQIKTLAVSFLNQTQNGADNTEHLKNYLYAYSSASEVADNKLTIDLQNQVAWIILQYTNTDEAALEGIRSITMSIQDNLFVTEGTMDATGSSYPSISGTNYAKELTLSFKEPVNIAKDETLRAYFTISPADLQGQGINFTANLTS
;
A
#
# COMPACT_ATOMS: atom_id res chain seq x y z
N ASN A 1 -2.21 26.55 5.71
CA ASN A 1 -2.51 25.12 5.58
C ASN A 1 -1.62 24.36 6.57
N ALA A 2 -2.24 23.70 7.53
CA ALA A 2 -1.57 22.81 8.46
C ALA A 2 -1.94 21.38 8.09
N TYR A 3 -1.02 20.44 8.30
CA TYR A 3 -1.35 19.02 8.29
C TYR A 3 -1.01 18.45 9.68
N THR A 4 -1.66 17.36 10.01
CA THR A 4 -1.41 16.64 11.24
C THR A 4 -1.67 15.14 11.04
N ASN A 5 -1.05 14.34 11.89
CA ASN A 5 -1.30 12.91 11.93
C ASN A 5 -2.41 12.62 12.95
N PHE A 6 -3.40 11.91 12.52
CA PHE A 6 -4.41 11.36 13.41
C PHE A 6 -4.04 9.93 13.77
N THR A 7 -4.24 9.57 15.02
CA THR A 7 -4.01 8.20 15.51
C THR A 7 -5.28 7.58 16.03
N SER A 8 -5.43 6.28 15.85
CA SER A 8 -6.49 5.49 16.47
C SER A 8 -5.90 4.30 17.19
N GLN A 9 -6.48 3.95 18.33
CA GLN A 9 -6.21 2.71 19.05
C GLN A 9 -7.20 1.61 18.66
N GLU A 10 -8.17 1.94 17.81
CA GLU A 10 -9.22 1.05 17.35
C GLU A 10 -8.85 0.41 16.02
N SER A 11 -9.39 -0.77 15.77
CA SER A 11 -9.30 -1.48 14.49
C SER A 11 -10.69 -1.96 14.07
N GLY A 12 -10.92 -2.05 12.75
CA GLY A 12 -12.19 -2.50 12.20
C GLY A 12 -12.61 -1.68 10.98
N THR A 13 -13.90 -1.73 10.66
CA THR A 13 -14.49 -0.98 9.53
C THR A 13 -14.72 0.50 9.83
N SER A 14 -14.67 0.88 11.11
CA SER A 14 -14.73 2.26 11.59
C SER A 14 -13.82 2.42 12.80
N ALA A 15 -13.24 3.58 12.95
CA ALA A 15 -12.40 3.93 14.08
C ALA A 15 -12.54 5.41 14.43
N GLN A 16 -12.40 5.72 15.72
CA GLN A 16 -12.29 7.09 16.18
C GLN A 16 -10.83 7.51 16.16
N PHE A 17 -10.56 8.66 15.60
CA PHE A 17 -9.22 9.23 15.52
C PHE A 17 -9.09 10.42 16.45
N THR A 18 -7.94 10.55 17.09
CA THR A 18 -7.58 11.70 17.94
C THR A 18 -6.35 12.39 17.39
N CYS A 19 -6.29 13.70 17.60
CA CYS A 19 -5.13 14.52 17.30
C CYS A 19 -5.02 15.63 18.34
N GLU A 20 -3.84 15.79 18.91
CA GLU A 20 -3.56 16.89 19.83
C GLU A 20 -3.09 18.13 19.05
N GLY A 21 -3.54 19.29 19.49
CA GLY A 21 -3.07 20.58 18.95
C GLY A 21 -3.58 20.92 17.56
N PHE A 22 -4.64 20.28 17.10
CA PHE A 22 -5.29 20.57 15.81
C PHE A 22 -6.79 20.79 16.02
N ASP A 23 -7.25 22.00 15.79
CA ASP A 23 -8.65 22.35 15.91
C ASP A 23 -9.35 22.25 14.57
N LEU A 24 -10.41 21.44 14.52
CA LEU A 24 -11.33 21.40 13.40
C LEU A 24 -12.16 22.67 13.38
N THR A 25 -12.16 23.37 12.25
CA THR A 25 -12.96 24.59 12.08
C THR A 25 -14.17 24.29 11.21
N ASN A 26 -15.38 24.57 11.72
CA ASN A 26 -16.62 24.42 10.97
C ASN A 26 -16.59 25.19 9.65
N GLY A 27 -17.06 24.57 8.59
CA GLY A 27 -17.05 25.10 7.23
C GLY A 27 -15.73 24.94 6.48
N ASN A 28 -14.66 24.49 7.15
CA ASN A 28 -13.42 24.10 6.46
C ASN A 28 -13.53 22.67 5.93
N SER A 29 -12.88 22.43 4.80
CA SER A 29 -12.80 21.11 4.18
C SER A 29 -11.40 20.53 4.33
N TYR A 30 -11.34 19.23 4.59
CA TYR A 30 -10.09 18.49 4.83
C TYR A 30 -10.01 17.28 3.92
N ILE A 31 -8.79 16.97 3.48
CA ILE A 31 -8.44 15.78 2.74
C ILE A 31 -7.67 14.84 3.66
N THR A 32 -7.96 13.57 3.60
CA THR A 32 -7.22 12.55 4.37
C THR A 32 -6.59 11.56 3.42
N ALA A 33 -5.35 11.17 3.69
CA ALA A 33 -4.64 10.19 2.90
C ALA A 33 -3.82 9.24 3.79
N LEU A 34 -3.66 8.01 3.33
CA LEU A 34 -2.80 6.98 3.92
C LEU A 34 -1.83 6.44 2.85
N PRO A 35 -0.65 5.98 3.25
CA PRO A 35 -0.02 6.20 4.56
C PRO A 35 0.42 7.66 4.70
N PRO A 36 0.73 8.14 5.91
CA PRO A 36 1.16 9.54 6.11
C PRO A 36 2.37 9.96 5.27
N SER A 37 3.21 9.03 4.88
CA SER A 37 4.40 9.26 4.03
C SER A 37 4.09 9.78 2.64
N VAL A 38 2.86 9.61 2.11
CA VAL A 38 2.47 10.14 0.79
C VAL A 38 2.28 11.66 0.80
N ILE A 39 2.08 12.24 2.00
CA ILE A 39 1.88 13.66 2.15
C ILE A 39 3.24 14.34 2.21
N ASN A 40 3.68 14.87 1.09
CA ASN A 40 4.91 15.65 1.00
C ASN A 40 4.59 17.15 1.16
N TYR A 41 4.33 17.57 2.40
CA TYR A 41 4.06 18.98 2.71
C TYR A 41 5.32 19.81 2.52
N ARG A 42 5.19 20.91 1.76
CA ARG A 42 6.22 21.96 1.67
C ARG A 42 5.57 23.29 2.01
N GLU A 43 6.17 24.03 2.92
CA GLU A 43 5.70 25.39 3.29
C GLU A 43 5.59 26.33 2.10
N SER A 44 6.45 26.12 1.07
CA SER A 44 6.45 26.91 -0.17
C SER A 44 5.35 26.50 -1.18
N ALA A 45 4.65 25.40 -0.95
CA ALA A 45 3.57 24.93 -1.80
C ALA A 45 2.35 24.56 -0.93
N PRO A 46 1.56 25.54 -0.50
CA PRO A 46 0.52 25.34 0.52
C PRO A 46 -0.69 24.51 0.04
N GLN A 47 -0.72 24.10 -1.22
CA GLN A 47 -1.74 23.21 -1.75
C GLN A 47 -1.09 21.92 -2.23
N ILE A 48 -1.38 20.82 -1.54
CA ILE A 48 -1.03 19.49 -2.02
C ILE A 48 -1.99 19.15 -3.15
N LYS A 49 -1.45 19.02 -4.36
CA LYS A 49 -2.24 18.68 -5.55
C LYS A 49 -2.12 17.21 -5.93
N THR A 50 -1.00 16.59 -5.59
CA THR A 50 -0.72 15.21 -5.92
C THR A 50 -0.04 14.52 -4.75
N LEU A 51 -0.38 13.26 -4.54
CA LEU A 51 0.22 12.36 -3.55
C LEU A 51 1.09 11.35 -4.31
N ALA A 52 2.38 11.30 -3.97
CA ALA A 52 3.29 10.33 -4.59
C ALA A 52 3.04 8.93 -4.03
N VAL A 53 3.05 7.93 -4.90
CA VAL A 53 2.93 6.51 -4.53
C VAL A 53 4.09 5.71 -5.13
N SER A 54 4.54 4.67 -4.41
CA SER A 54 5.54 3.73 -4.89
C SER A 54 5.23 2.32 -4.41
N PHE A 55 5.37 1.35 -5.29
CA PHE A 55 5.19 -0.08 -5.01
C PHE A 55 6.52 -0.83 -4.97
N LEU A 56 7.63 -0.09 -5.03
CA LEU A 56 8.97 -0.63 -4.95
C LEU A 56 9.36 -0.97 -3.50
N ASN A 57 10.40 -1.81 -3.36
CA ASN A 57 11.04 -2.15 -2.08
C ASN A 57 10.09 -2.76 -1.02
N GLN A 58 9.08 -3.50 -1.46
CA GLN A 58 8.21 -4.23 -0.54
C GLN A 58 9.03 -5.27 0.22
N THR A 59 8.96 -5.25 1.55
CA THR A 59 9.74 -6.15 2.41
C THR A 59 8.86 -6.76 3.48
N GLN A 60 8.68 -8.07 3.42
CA GLN A 60 7.89 -8.87 4.35
C GLN A 60 8.76 -9.48 5.46
N ASN A 61 8.23 -9.58 6.67
CA ASN A 61 8.91 -10.20 7.80
C ASN A 61 8.44 -11.65 7.99
N GLY A 62 9.19 -12.61 7.43
CA GLY A 62 8.87 -14.04 7.54
C GLY A 62 7.84 -14.55 6.54
N ALA A 63 7.47 -15.84 6.70
CA ALA A 63 6.71 -16.62 5.72
C ALA A 63 5.22 -16.28 5.63
N ASP A 64 4.66 -15.60 6.63
CA ASP A 64 3.22 -15.23 6.67
C ASP A 64 3.06 -14.01 7.56
N ASN A 65 3.37 -12.82 7.02
CA ASN A 65 3.31 -11.57 7.78
C ASN A 65 2.82 -10.43 6.89
N THR A 66 1.83 -9.69 7.38
CA THR A 66 1.17 -8.60 6.65
C THR A 66 1.57 -7.20 7.13
N GLU A 67 2.49 -7.08 8.08
CA GLU A 67 2.82 -5.80 8.72
C GLU A 67 3.33 -4.73 7.74
N HIS A 68 4.06 -5.17 6.71
CA HIS A 68 4.58 -4.26 5.67
C HIS A 68 3.47 -3.61 4.83
N LEU A 69 2.29 -4.24 4.70
CA LEU A 69 1.19 -3.73 3.87
C LEU A 69 0.73 -2.34 4.30
N LYS A 70 0.85 -1.99 5.59
CA LYS A 70 0.52 -0.66 6.10
C LYS A 70 1.29 0.48 5.41
N ASN A 71 2.49 0.20 4.88
CA ASN A 71 3.34 1.19 4.19
C ASN A 71 2.89 1.43 2.75
N TYR A 72 2.06 0.53 2.20
CA TYR A 72 1.57 0.54 0.82
C TYR A 72 0.04 0.60 0.74
N LEU A 73 -0.64 0.77 1.87
CA LEU A 73 -2.09 0.93 1.92
C LEU A 73 -2.44 2.36 1.49
N TYR A 74 -2.38 2.63 0.19
CA TYR A 74 -2.77 3.91 -0.35
C TYR A 74 -4.29 4.04 -0.33
N ALA A 75 -4.78 4.91 0.53
CA ALA A 75 -6.18 5.25 0.64
C ALA A 75 -6.34 6.76 0.71
N TYR A 76 -7.44 7.26 0.20
CA TYR A 76 -7.71 8.67 0.08
C TYR A 76 -9.17 8.96 0.40
N SER A 77 -9.42 10.07 1.06
CA SER A 77 -10.75 10.65 1.22
C SER A 77 -10.83 11.93 0.41
N SER A 78 -11.89 12.11 -0.37
CA SER A 78 -12.24 13.42 -0.92
C SER A 78 -12.39 14.45 0.20
N ALA A 79 -12.39 15.74 -0.17
CA ALA A 79 -12.56 16.81 0.80
C ALA A 79 -13.87 16.64 1.58
N SER A 80 -13.75 16.51 2.89
CA SER A 80 -14.90 16.39 3.80
C SER A 80 -15.01 17.68 4.61
N GLU A 81 -16.22 18.22 4.71
CA GLU A 81 -16.48 19.45 5.46
C GLU A 81 -16.70 19.15 6.95
N VAL A 82 -16.18 20.01 7.80
CA VAL A 82 -16.44 19.96 9.24
C VAL A 82 -17.81 20.57 9.54
N ALA A 83 -18.66 19.78 10.17
CA ALA A 83 -19.94 20.21 10.69
C ALA A 83 -20.07 19.80 12.17
N ASP A 84 -20.60 20.68 13.00
CA ASP A 84 -20.78 20.44 14.44
C ASP A 84 -19.50 19.97 15.17
N ASN A 85 -18.36 20.53 14.79
CA ASN A 85 -17.03 20.14 15.27
C ASN A 85 -16.67 18.66 15.01
N LYS A 86 -17.28 18.05 13.99
CA LYS A 86 -17.01 16.68 13.56
C LYS A 86 -16.59 16.66 12.12
N LEU A 87 -15.64 15.79 11.81
CA LEU A 87 -15.20 15.47 10.46
C LEU A 87 -15.50 13.98 10.21
N THR A 88 -16.33 13.70 9.21
CA THR A 88 -16.54 12.33 8.73
C THR A 88 -15.59 12.07 7.57
N ILE A 89 -14.80 11.02 7.68
CA ILE A 89 -13.81 10.63 6.66
C ILE A 89 -14.24 9.28 6.08
N ASP A 90 -14.43 9.24 4.76
CA ASP A 90 -14.68 8.01 4.00
C ASP A 90 -13.45 7.69 3.15
N LEU A 91 -12.59 6.80 3.67
CA LEU A 91 -11.35 6.41 3.01
C LEU A 91 -11.63 5.34 1.95
N GLN A 92 -11.29 5.65 0.71
CA GLN A 92 -11.33 4.73 -0.41
C GLN A 92 -9.96 4.12 -0.66
N ASN A 93 -9.89 2.79 -0.60
CA ASN A 93 -8.68 2.04 -0.89
C ASN A 93 -8.34 2.12 -2.38
N GLN A 94 -7.09 2.44 -2.69
CA GLN A 94 -6.59 2.62 -4.05
C GLN A 94 -5.61 1.52 -4.48
N VAL A 95 -5.52 0.44 -3.72
CA VAL A 95 -4.58 -0.65 -4.01
C VAL A 95 -5.30 -2.00 -4.05
N ALA A 96 -4.65 -2.96 -4.68
CA ALA A 96 -5.01 -4.36 -4.64
C ALA A 96 -3.88 -5.19 -4.03
N TRP A 97 -4.22 -6.36 -3.48
CA TRP A 97 -3.25 -7.31 -2.98
C TRP A 97 -3.27 -8.57 -3.82
N ILE A 98 -2.08 -9.05 -4.18
CA ILE A 98 -1.87 -10.38 -4.75
C ILE A 98 -1.19 -11.23 -3.69
N ILE A 99 -1.79 -12.36 -3.36
CA ILE A 99 -1.30 -13.29 -2.35
C ILE A 99 -0.83 -14.54 -3.06
N LEU A 100 0.50 -14.78 -3.04
CA LEU A 100 1.04 -16.08 -3.38
C LEU A 100 0.93 -16.99 -2.15
N GLN A 101 0.25 -18.10 -2.29
CA GLN A 101 0.27 -19.18 -1.30
C GLN A 101 0.96 -20.38 -1.90
N TYR A 102 2.05 -20.83 -1.30
CA TYR A 102 2.81 -22.00 -1.71
C TYR A 102 3.01 -22.93 -0.51
N THR A 103 2.62 -24.19 -0.67
CA THR A 103 2.87 -25.24 0.33
C THR A 103 3.97 -26.16 -0.21
N ASN A 104 5.03 -26.37 0.58
CA ASN A 104 6.08 -27.31 0.21
C ASN A 104 5.60 -28.74 0.41
N THR A 105 5.44 -29.51 -0.65
CA THR A 105 5.05 -30.92 -0.64
C THR A 105 6.23 -31.88 -0.76
N ASP A 106 7.44 -31.37 -0.96
CA ASP A 106 8.64 -32.16 -1.09
C ASP A 106 9.19 -32.59 0.28
N GLU A 107 9.88 -33.73 0.32
CA GLU A 107 10.52 -34.22 1.55
C GLU A 107 11.64 -33.28 2.02
N ALA A 108 12.31 -32.59 1.09
CA ALA A 108 13.35 -31.63 1.40
C ALA A 108 12.75 -30.26 1.69
N ALA A 109 13.29 -29.56 2.70
CA ALA A 109 12.94 -28.17 2.94
C ALA A 109 13.41 -27.29 1.76
N LEU A 110 12.60 -26.32 1.39
CA LEU A 110 13.02 -25.23 0.51
C LEU A 110 13.67 -24.16 1.39
N GLU A 111 14.98 -23.98 1.25
CA GLU A 111 15.78 -23.14 2.14
C GLU A 111 16.26 -21.86 1.48
N GLY A 112 16.44 -20.83 2.30
CA GLY A 112 17.15 -19.61 1.91
C GLY A 112 16.39 -18.71 0.94
N ILE A 113 15.06 -18.68 0.97
CA ILE A 113 14.26 -17.78 0.11
C ILE A 113 14.48 -16.33 0.57
N ARG A 114 15.14 -15.52 -0.25
CA ARG A 114 15.39 -14.09 0.02
C ARG A 114 14.29 -13.19 -0.52
N SER A 115 13.71 -13.57 -1.64
CA SER A 115 12.65 -12.77 -2.28
C SER A 115 11.81 -13.64 -3.21
N ILE A 116 10.63 -13.13 -3.50
CA ILE A 116 9.76 -13.65 -4.57
C ILE A 116 9.62 -12.54 -5.61
N THR A 117 9.90 -12.88 -6.87
CA THR A 117 9.61 -12.02 -8.01
C THR A 117 8.32 -12.49 -8.68
N MET A 118 7.36 -11.61 -8.76
CA MET A 118 6.13 -11.79 -9.55
C MET A 118 6.34 -11.13 -10.91
N SER A 119 6.08 -11.86 -12.00
CA SER A 119 6.25 -11.37 -13.37
C SER A 119 5.03 -11.63 -14.24
N ILE A 120 4.81 -10.73 -15.20
CA ILE A 120 3.76 -10.77 -16.22
C ILE A 120 4.35 -10.47 -17.59
N GLN A 121 3.57 -10.70 -18.65
CA GLN A 121 4.05 -10.52 -20.01
C GLN A 121 4.26 -9.05 -20.39
N ASP A 122 3.36 -8.16 -19.98
CA ASP A 122 3.34 -6.75 -20.36
C ASP A 122 3.74 -5.82 -19.20
N ASN A 123 4.15 -4.59 -19.51
CA ASN A 123 4.48 -3.57 -18.50
C ASN A 123 3.20 -2.97 -17.87
N LEU A 124 2.55 -3.70 -16.97
CA LEU A 124 1.30 -3.28 -16.34
C LEU A 124 1.42 -2.97 -14.86
N PHE A 125 2.48 -3.42 -14.19
CA PHE A 125 2.70 -3.06 -12.80
C PHE A 125 3.17 -1.61 -12.70
N VAL A 126 2.37 -0.77 -12.08
CA VAL A 126 2.82 0.57 -11.68
C VAL A 126 3.88 0.39 -10.59
N THR A 127 5.08 0.88 -10.82
CA THR A 127 6.14 0.91 -9.81
C THR A 127 6.18 2.23 -9.06
N GLU A 128 5.88 3.32 -9.73
CA GLU A 128 5.75 4.66 -9.18
C GLU A 128 4.62 5.39 -9.87
N GLY A 129 3.95 6.28 -9.13
CA GLY A 129 2.82 7.02 -9.64
C GLY A 129 2.40 8.17 -8.74
N THR A 130 1.25 8.74 -9.08
CA THR A 130 0.62 9.81 -8.30
C THR A 130 -0.88 9.60 -8.17
N MET A 131 -1.45 10.08 -7.08
CA MET A 131 -2.89 10.27 -6.91
C MET A 131 -3.20 11.77 -6.96
N ASP A 132 -4.26 12.17 -7.67
CA ASP A 132 -4.74 13.55 -7.66
C ASP A 132 -5.47 13.85 -6.35
N ALA A 133 -5.00 14.85 -5.63
CA ALA A 133 -5.58 15.30 -4.36
C ALA A 133 -6.39 16.60 -4.50
N THR A 134 -6.66 17.07 -5.72
CA THR A 134 -7.39 18.33 -5.96
C THR A 134 -8.88 18.12 -6.18
N GLY A 135 -9.31 16.91 -6.45
CA GLY A 135 -10.62 16.60 -6.96
C GLY A 135 -11.68 16.34 -5.90
N SER A 136 -12.92 16.48 -6.33
CA SER A 136 -14.11 16.04 -5.60
C SER A 136 -14.44 14.55 -5.84
N SER A 137 -13.75 13.89 -6.75
CA SER A 137 -13.90 12.47 -7.06
C SER A 137 -12.73 11.67 -6.51
N TYR A 138 -12.96 10.39 -6.24
CA TYR A 138 -11.92 9.49 -5.75
C TYR A 138 -10.83 9.31 -6.80
N PRO A 139 -9.58 9.74 -6.54
CA PRO A 139 -8.52 9.63 -7.50
C PRO A 139 -8.08 8.19 -7.67
N SER A 140 -7.85 7.77 -8.90
CA SER A 140 -7.11 6.57 -9.21
C SER A 140 -5.60 6.86 -9.19
N ILE A 141 -4.79 5.83 -9.01
CA ILE A 141 -3.35 5.95 -9.17
C ILE A 141 -3.03 6.06 -10.66
N SER A 142 -2.38 7.17 -11.03
CA SER A 142 -1.79 7.36 -12.35
C SER A 142 -0.33 6.95 -12.31
N GLY A 143 0.03 5.89 -13.03
CA GLY A 143 1.41 5.40 -13.09
C GLY A 143 2.31 6.38 -13.87
N THR A 144 3.48 6.65 -13.32
CA THR A 144 4.57 7.37 -14.01
C THR A 144 5.64 6.41 -14.51
N ASN A 145 5.83 5.30 -13.80
CA ASN A 145 6.73 4.22 -14.18
C ASN A 145 6.02 2.87 -14.09
N TYR A 146 6.35 1.99 -15.03
CA TYR A 146 5.75 0.66 -15.14
C TYR A 146 6.82 -0.41 -15.29
N ALA A 147 6.53 -1.63 -14.83
CA ALA A 147 7.39 -2.80 -14.97
C ALA A 147 6.59 -4.06 -15.30
N LYS A 148 7.30 -5.07 -15.79
CA LYS A 148 6.79 -6.45 -15.95
C LYS A 148 6.94 -7.27 -14.68
N GLU A 149 7.73 -6.79 -13.73
CA GLU A 149 8.13 -7.53 -12.55
C GLU A 149 7.99 -6.66 -11.30
N LEU A 150 7.54 -7.28 -10.22
CA LEU A 150 7.60 -6.73 -8.87
C LEU A 150 8.26 -7.76 -7.96
N THR A 151 9.19 -7.30 -7.13
CA THR A 151 9.89 -8.15 -6.17
C THR A 151 9.48 -7.81 -4.74
N LEU A 152 9.06 -8.83 -4.00
CA LEU A 152 8.88 -8.81 -2.56
C LEU A 152 10.11 -9.45 -1.92
N SER A 153 10.84 -8.70 -1.14
CA SER A 153 11.98 -9.19 -0.36
C SER A 153 11.53 -9.70 1.01
N PHE A 154 12.27 -10.65 1.56
CA PHE A 154 12.11 -11.03 2.97
C PHE A 154 13.19 -10.34 3.81
N LYS A 155 12.82 -9.87 5.01
CA LYS A 155 13.75 -9.21 5.92
C LYS A 155 14.93 -10.13 6.29
N GLU A 156 14.59 -11.39 6.55
CA GLU A 156 15.54 -12.49 6.73
C GLU A 156 15.14 -13.61 5.77
N PRO A 157 16.09 -14.43 5.30
CA PRO A 157 15.78 -15.57 4.44
C PRO A 157 14.76 -16.51 5.10
N VAL A 158 13.79 -16.96 4.34
CA VAL A 158 12.72 -17.85 4.80
C VAL A 158 13.03 -19.28 4.36
N ASN A 159 12.81 -20.21 5.26
CA ASN A 159 12.83 -21.66 4.99
C ASN A 159 11.42 -22.22 5.12
N ILE A 160 11.08 -23.19 4.29
CA ILE A 160 9.76 -23.84 4.28
C ILE A 160 9.99 -25.33 4.33
N ALA A 161 9.71 -25.92 5.49
CA ALA A 161 9.78 -27.37 5.66
C ALA A 161 8.65 -28.07 4.89
N LYS A 162 8.69 -29.39 4.80
CA LYS A 162 7.60 -30.20 4.26
C LYS A 162 6.29 -29.85 4.97
N ASP A 163 5.24 -29.74 4.18
CA ASP A 163 3.86 -29.41 4.59
C ASP A 163 3.68 -27.99 5.18
N GLU A 164 4.74 -27.16 5.23
CA GLU A 164 4.63 -25.76 5.60
C GLU A 164 4.22 -24.88 4.42
N THR A 165 3.57 -23.77 4.74
CA THR A 165 3.03 -22.83 3.74
C THR A 165 3.69 -21.46 3.85
N LEU A 166 4.20 -20.96 2.73
CA LEU A 166 4.56 -19.57 2.51
C LEU A 166 3.35 -18.79 2.02
N ARG A 167 3.08 -17.63 2.60
CA ARG A 167 2.22 -16.59 2.02
C ARG A 167 3.02 -15.33 1.80
N ALA A 168 3.13 -14.93 0.55
CA ALA A 168 3.79 -13.71 0.13
C ALA A 168 2.75 -12.68 -0.33
N TYR A 169 2.76 -11.50 0.25
CA TYR A 169 1.73 -10.47 0.06
C TYR A 169 2.30 -9.30 -0.74
N PHE A 170 1.87 -9.18 -1.99
CA PHE A 170 2.24 -8.07 -2.87
C PHE A 170 1.14 -7.00 -2.84
N THR A 171 1.52 -5.75 -2.70
CA THR A 171 0.62 -4.62 -2.95
C THR A 171 0.88 -4.07 -4.34
N ILE A 172 -0.17 -3.85 -5.10
CA ILE A 172 -0.12 -3.30 -6.46
C ILE A 172 -1.15 -2.18 -6.64
N SER A 173 -0.93 -1.31 -7.61
CA SER A 173 -2.01 -0.51 -8.18
C SER A 173 -2.98 -1.44 -8.90
N PRO A 174 -4.31 -1.26 -8.76
CA PRO A 174 -5.27 -2.03 -9.55
C PRO A 174 -4.93 -1.95 -11.04
N ALA A 175 -4.86 -3.09 -11.69
CA ALA A 175 -4.59 -3.23 -13.12
C ALA A 175 -5.46 -4.36 -13.68
N ASP A 176 -5.81 -4.24 -14.95
CA ASP A 176 -6.44 -5.34 -15.67
C ASP A 176 -5.35 -6.36 -16.07
N LEU A 177 -5.33 -7.46 -15.36
CA LEU A 177 -4.40 -8.57 -15.59
C LEU A 177 -5.04 -9.71 -16.42
N GLN A 178 -6.24 -9.49 -16.99
CA GLN A 178 -6.90 -10.49 -17.81
C GLN A 178 -6.03 -10.90 -19.01
N GLY A 179 -5.84 -12.18 -19.18
CA GLY A 179 -4.99 -12.73 -20.24
C GLY A 179 -3.48 -12.70 -19.95
N GLN A 180 -3.05 -12.12 -18.83
CA GLN A 180 -1.67 -12.18 -18.39
C GLN A 180 -1.40 -13.48 -17.62
N GLY A 181 -0.37 -14.21 -18.04
CA GLY A 181 0.18 -15.28 -17.21
C GLY A 181 0.98 -14.67 -16.06
N ILE A 182 0.56 -14.94 -14.82
CA ILE A 182 1.33 -14.48 -13.65
C ILE A 182 2.29 -15.60 -13.23
N ASN A 183 3.59 -15.31 -13.24
CA ASN A 183 4.62 -16.24 -12.80
C ASN A 183 5.24 -15.73 -11.50
N PHE A 184 5.63 -16.67 -10.65
CA PHE A 184 6.35 -16.38 -9.41
C PHE A 184 7.67 -17.15 -9.41
N THR A 185 8.75 -16.45 -9.10
CA THR A 185 10.10 -17.01 -8.98
C THR A 185 10.64 -16.76 -7.60
N ALA A 186 11.02 -17.82 -6.88
CA ALA A 186 11.74 -17.71 -5.63
C ALA A 186 13.24 -17.50 -5.89
N ASN A 187 13.82 -16.46 -5.29
CA ASN A 187 15.24 -16.18 -5.36
C ASN A 187 15.88 -16.63 -4.04
N LEU A 188 16.78 -17.59 -4.14
CA LEU A 188 17.42 -18.21 -2.97
C LEU A 188 18.73 -17.51 -2.61
N THR A 189 19.22 -17.76 -1.39
CA THR A 189 20.60 -17.42 -1.00
C THR A 189 21.56 -18.29 -1.80
N SER A 190 22.52 -17.70 -2.46
CA SER A 190 23.68 -18.41 -3.02
C SER A 190 24.60 -18.86 -1.90
#